data_d36901431b1a0136ca53e3fbf3cbce37
#
_entry.id   d36901431b1a0136ca53e3fbf3cbce37
#
_cell.length_a   1.000
_cell.length_b   1.000
_cell.length_c   1.000
_cell.angle_alpha   90.00
_cell.angle_beta   90.00
_cell.angle_gamma   90.00
#
_symmetry.space_group_name_H-M   'P 1'
#
loop_
_entity.id
_entity.type
_entity.pdbx_description
1 polymer ?
#
loop_
_entity_poly.entity_id
_entity_poly.type
_entity_poly.pdbx_seq_one_letter_code
_entity_poly.pdbx_strand_id
1 'polypeptide(L)' 'MAQGPVKWFNADKGFGFIAPDDGTPDVFVHHSAIEADGYRSLADNQRVEYTPVRGAKGPQAEQVRPL' A
#
# COMPACT_ATOMS: atom_id res chain seq x y z
N MET A 1 2.08 -11.36 7.19
CA MET A 1 1.80 -10.10 6.50
C MET A 1 3.10 -9.44 6.08
N ALA A 2 3.09 -8.79 4.93
CA ALA A 2 4.28 -8.13 4.43
C ALA A 2 4.36 -6.70 4.97
N GLN A 3 5.55 -6.12 4.94
CA GLN A 3 5.78 -4.75 5.38
C GLN A 3 6.70 -4.05 4.39
N GLY A 4 6.61 -2.74 4.34
CA GLY A 4 7.51 -1.94 3.54
C GLY A 4 7.10 -0.48 3.56
N PRO A 5 7.98 0.42 3.08
CA PRO A 5 7.64 1.83 2.97
C PRO A 5 6.77 2.09 1.74
N VAL A 6 5.89 3.06 1.86
CA VAL A 6 5.11 3.54 0.71
C VAL A 6 6.06 4.29 -0.21
N LYS A 7 6.13 3.89 -1.47
CA LYS A 7 6.97 4.56 -2.44
C LYS A 7 6.40 5.93 -2.80
N TRP A 8 5.11 5.96 -3.07
CA TRP A 8 4.34 7.19 -3.26
C TRP A 8 2.85 6.87 -3.20
N PHE A 9 2.04 7.86 -2.91
CA PHE A 9 0.59 7.71 -2.88
C PHE A 9 -0.06 8.99 -3.35
N ASN A 10 -1.01 8.88 -4.28
CA ASN A 10 -1.75 10.02 -4.79
C ASN A 10 -3.17 9.99 -4.22
N ALA A 11 -3.42 10.87 -3.24
CA ALA A 11 -4.71 10.91 -2.57
C ALA A 11 -5.86 11.33 -3.50
N ASP A 12 -5.57 12.15 -4.49
CA ASP A 12 -6.58 12.61 -5.44
C ASP A 12 -7.07 11.46 -6.32
N LYS A 13 -6.15 10.63 -6.77
CA LYS A 13 -6.48 9.47 -7.59
C LYS A 13 -6.82 8.24 -6.77
N GLY A 14 -6.45 8.22 -5.49
CA GLY A 14 -6.78 7.15 -4.57
C GLY A 14 -5.94 5.89 -4.71
N PHE A 15 -4.71 5.98 -5.20
CA PHE A 15 -3.84 4.81 -5.29
C PHE A 15 -2.37 5.19 -5.18
N GLY A 16 -1.54 4.18 -4.98
CA GLY A 16 -0.09 4.35 -4.88
C GLY A 16 0.61 3.00 -4.94
N PHE A 17 1.88 3.01 -4.54
CA PHE A 17 2.71 1.80 -4.55
C PHE A 17 3.51 1.68 -3.27
N ILE A 18 3.71 0.43 -2.84
CA ILE A 18 4.54 0.09 -1.69
C ILE A 18 5.78 -0.63 -2.22
N ALA A 19 6.94 -0.28 -1.69
CA ALA A 19 8.20 -0.98 -2.00
C ALA A 19 8.43 -2.04 -0.91
N PRO A 20 8.17 -3.34 -1.21
CA PRO A 20 8.31 -4.37 -0.17
C PRO A 20 9.75 -4.48 0.35
N ASP A 21 9.88 -4.75 1.65
CA ASP A 21 11.19 -4.90 2.30
C ASP A 21 11.99 -6.09 1.76
N ASP A 22 11.30 -7.08 1.22
CA ASP A 22 11.96 -8.30 0.72
C ASP A 22 12.54 -8.16 -0.69
N GLY A 23 12.46 -6.97 -1.27
CA GLY A 23 13.03 -6.72 -2.59
C GLY A 23 12.19 -7.19 -3.76
N THR A 24 10.96 -7.64 -3.52
CA THR A 24 10.06 -8.01 -4.61
C THR A 24 9.54 -6.75 -5.33
N PRO A 25 8.93 -6.90 -6.53
CA PRO A 25 8.42 -5.74 -7.26
C PRO A 25 7.41 -4.93 -6.47
N ASP A 26 7.29 -3.64 -6.80
CA ASP A 26 6.36 -2.74 -6.15
C ASP A 26 4.94 -3.31 -6.14
N VAL A 27 4.24 -3.06 -5.04
CA VAL A 27 2.89 -3.58 -4.83
C VAL A 27 1.90 -2.42 -4.94
N PHE A 28 0.87 -2.59 -5.78
CA PHE A 28 -0.19 -1.60 -5.95
C PHE A 28 -1.06 -1.54 -4.70
N VAL A 29 -1.41 -0.33 -4.27
CA VAL A 29 -2.33 -0.12 -3.15
C VAL A 29 -3.40 0.89 -3.54
N HIS A 30 -4.66 0.52 -3.32
CA HIS A 30 -5.81 1.39 -3.56
C HIS A 30 -6.33 1.92 -2.21
N HIS A 31 -6.92 3.13 -2.20
CA HIS A 31 -7.39 3.72 -0.95
C HIS A 31 -8.41 2.85 -0.21
N SER A 32 -9.19 2.07 -0.95
CA SER A 32 -10.18 1.16 -0.34
C SER A 32 -9.52 0.02 0.45
N ALA A 33 -8.24 -0.25 0.20
CA ALA A 33 -7.51 -1.29 0.90
C ALA A 33 -6.88 -0.78 2.20
N ILE A 34 -6.88 0.52 2.44
CA ILE A 34 -6.27 1.11 3.63
C ILE A 34 -7.24 1.00 4.80
N GLU A 35 -6.81 0.35 5.86
CA GLU A 35 -7.59 0.22 7.10
C GLU A 35 -7.23 1.37 8.02
N ALA A 36 -7.93 2.49 7.88
CA ALA A 36 -7.74 3.65 8.74
C ALA A 36 -9.07 4.36 8.93
N ASP A 37 -9.25 4.93 10.10
CA ASP A 37 -10.43 5.73 10.38
C ASP A 37 -10.28 7.09 9.70
N GLY A 38 -11.34 7.56 9.06
CA GLY A 38 -11.35 8.87 8.43
C GLY A 38 -10.60 8.91 7.11
N TYR A 39 -9.62 9.80 6.99
CA TYR A 39 -8.93 10.06 5.74
C TYR A 39 -7.98 8.93 5.36
N ARG A 40 -8.22 8.29 4.22
CA ARG A 40 -7.42 7.16 3.75
C ARG A 40 -6.33 7.63 2.81
N SER A 41 -5.21 7.99 3.38
CA SER A 41 -4.06 8.49 2.63
C SER A 41 -2.78 7.99 3.29
N LEU A 42 -1.73 7.86 2.48
CA LEU A 42 -0.42 7.43 2.95
C LEU A 42 0.62 8.47 2.55
N ALA A 43 1.57 8.70 3.45
CA ALA A 43 2.68 9.60 3.15
C ALA A 43 3.81 8.86 2.44
N ASP A 44 4.63 9.58 1.69
CA ASP A 44 5.82 9.01 1.06
C ASP A 44 6.74 8.45 2.15
N ASN A 45 7.28 7.28 1.91
CA ASN A 45 8.18 6.57 2.83
C ASN A 45 7.54 6.13 4.14
N GLN A 46 6.24 6.28 4.31
CA GLN A 46 5.54 5.79 5.48
C GLN A 46 5.56 4.27 5.48
N ARG A 47 5.95 3.66 6.60
CA ARG A 47 5.95 2.21 6.70
C ARG A 47 4.53 1.71 6.95
N VAL A 48 4.19 0.64 6.24
CA VAL A 48 2.86 0.01 6.37
C VAL A 48 3.01 -1.50 6.43
N GLU A 49 1.99 -2.12 6.96
CA GLU A 49 1.81 -3.57 6.97
C GLU A 49 0.64 -3.89 6.06
N TYR A 50 0.75 -4.96 5.29
CA TYR A 50 -0.30 -5.29 4.32
C TYR A 50 -0.30 -6.77 4.01
N THR A 51 -1.42 -7.25 3.42
CA THR A 51 -1.55 -8.61 2.92
C THR A 51 -1.36 -8.57 1.40
N PRO A 52 -0.30 -9.19 0.87
CA PRO A 52 -0.10 -9.21 -0.58
C PRO A 52 -1.07 -10.19 -1.22
N VAL A 53 -1.70 -9.74 -2.31
CA VAL A 53 -2.60 -10.58 -3.11
C VAL A 53 -2.29 -10.35 -4.58
N ARG A 54 -2.73 -11.26 -5.44
CA ARG A 54 -2.59 -11.08 -6.88
C ARG A 54 -3.85 -10.42 -7.41
N GLY A 55 -3.71 -9.19 -7.90
CA GLY A 55 -4.82 -8.45 -8.50
C GLY A 55 -4.75 -8.47 -10.02
N ALA A 56 -5.71 -7.80 -10.65
CA ALA A 56 -5.80 -7.72 -12.11
C ALA A 56 -4.58 -7.02 -12.73
N LYS A 57 -3.94 -6.12 -12.00
CA LYS A 57 -2.78 -5.37 -12.47
C LYS A 57 -1.46 -5.92 -11.94
N GLY A 58 -1.47 -7.10 -11.32
CA GLY A 58 -0.29 -7.71 -10.73
C GLY A 58 -0.35 -7.70 -9.20
N PRO A 59 0.81 -7.68 -8.50
CA PRO A 59 0.81 -7.68 -7.04
C PRO A 59 0.05 -6.49 -6.47
N GLN A 60 -0.81 -6.76 -5.49
CA GLN A 60 -1.69 -5.76 -4.90
C GLN A 60 -1.71 -5.93 -3.39
N ALA A 61 -1.83 -4.83 -2.66
CA ALA A 61 -1.91 -4.85 -1.22
C ALA A 61 -3.36 -4.75 -0.76
N GLU A 62 -3.71 -5.53 0.27
CA GLU A 62 -4.99 -5.42 0.94
C GLU A 62 -4.76 -5.32 2.44
N GLN A 63 -5.76 -4.86 3.18
CA GLN A 63 -5.67 -4.71 4.63
C GLN A 63 -4.43 -3.92 5.03
N VAL A 64 -4.21 -2.80 4.34
CA VAL A 64 -3.03 -1.95 4.56
C VAL A 64 -3.23 -1.16 5.83
N ARG A 65 -2.26 -1.25 6.75
CA ARG A 65 -2.30 -0.52 8.01
C ARG A 65 -1.00 0.26 8.20
N PRO A 66 -1.09 1.54 8.57
CA PRO A 66 0.10 2.31 8.93
C PRO A 66 0.76 1.73 10.18
N LEU A 67 2.06 1.68 10.20
CA LEU A 67 2.81 1.23 11.36
C LEU A 67 3.26 2.40 12.23
#